data_fa75f6c323bd2194583ff15b60f051d2
#
_entry.id   fa75f6c323bd2194583ff15b60f051d2
#
_cell.length_a   1.000
_cell.length_b   1.000
_cell.length_c   1.000
_cell.angle_alpha   90.00
_cell.angle_beta   90.00
_cell.angle_gamma   90.00
#
_symmetry.space_group_name_H-M   'P 1'
#
loop_
_entity.id
_entity.type
_entity.pdbx_description
1 polymer ?
#
loop_
_entity_poly.entity_id
_entity_poly.type
_entity_poly.pdbx_seq_one_letter_code
_entity_poly.pdbx_strand_id
1 'polypeptide(L)'
;FSKRKRMYYMNLGEITHYVADYFTFPHNKIYPGGFKEHCAYEEHLKHELRAFLKTEAPKALNECGHRQFASQEALFDYIQKMHDKYLSSKIDTAKDIENIVLVNKQVVDGIDYLFLKNHMQHRVA
;
A
#
# COMPACT_ATOMS: atom_id res chain seq x y z
N PHE A 1 -19.94 -5.87 15.74
CA PHE A 1 -19.33 -4.91 14.80
C PHE A 1 -20.36 -3.89 14.34
N SER A 2 -20.16 -2.60 14.64
CA SER A 2 -21.07 -1.54 14.17
C SER A 2 -21.00 -1.43 12.65
N LYS A 3 -22.11 -0.97 12.03
CA LYS A 3 -22.20 -0.74 10.59
C LYS A 3 -21.13 0.25 10.10
N ARG A 4 -20.88 1.31 10.90
CA ARG A 4 -19.87 2.33 10.60
C ARG A 4 -18.46 1.74 10.59
N LYS A 5 -18.15 0.88 11.56
CA LYS A 5 -16.86 0.21 11.68
C LYS A 5 -16.62 -0.77 10.52
N ARG A 6 -17.69 -1.49 10.12
CA ARG A 6 -17.63 -2.38 8.97
C ARG A 6 -17.31 -1.62 7.68
N MET A 7 -17.97 -0.49 7.44
CA MET A 7 -17.72 0.36 6.27
C MET A 7 -16.29 0.88 6.26
N TYR A 8 -15.78 1.29 7.41
CA TYR A 8 -14.40 1.77 7.53
C TYR A 8 -13.41 0.70 7.06
N TYR A 9 -13.53 -0.53 7.55
CA TYR A 9 -12.62 -1.60 7.18
C TYR A 9 -12.80 -2.07 5.74
N MET A 10 -14.01 -2.04 5.20
CA MET A 10 -14.26 -2.33 3.79
C MET A 10 -13.57 -1.31 2.89
N ASN A 11 -13.69 -0.04 3.20
CA ASN A 11 -13.05 1.04 2.45
C ASN A 11 -11.54 0.97 2.56
N LEU A 12 -11.01 0.66 3.74
CA LEU A 12 -9.58 0.49 3.96
C LEU A 12 -9.04 -0.68 3.14
N GLY A 13 -9.76 -1.80 3.11
CA GLY A 13 -9.40 -2.96 2.29
C GLY A 13 -9.36 -2.62 0.79
N GLU A 14 -10.31 -1.83 0.33
CA GLU A 14 -10.37 -1.38 -1.06
C GLU A 14 -9.18 -0.47 -1.41
N ILE A 15 -8.85 0.47 -0.52
CA ILE A 15 -7.70 1.37 -0.71
C ILE A 15 -6.40 0.57 -0.77
N THR A 16 -6.19 -0.38 0.14
CA THR A 16 -4.97 -1.20 0.16
C THR A 16 -4.86 -2.07 -1.09
N HIS A 17 -5.99 -2.54 -1.62
CA HIS A 17 -6.02 -3.27 -2.89
C HIS A 17 -5.55 -2.39 -4.05
N TYR A 18 -6.08 -1.18 -4.17
CA TYR A 18 -5.67 -0.24 -5.24
C TYR A 18 -4.21 0.17 -5.10
N VAL A 19 -3.71 0.37 -3.88
CA VAL A 19 -2.30 0.67 -3.65
C VAL A 19 -1.44 -0.52 -4.10
N ALA A 20 -1.84 -1.74 -3.77
CA ALA A 20 -1.12 -2.94 -4.19
C ALA A 20 -1.05 -3.03 -5.73
N ASP A 21 -2.16 -2.79 -6.42
CA ASP A 21 -2.20 -2.78 -7.89
C ASP A 21 -1.29 -1.70 -8.47
N TYR A 22 -1.27 -0.53 -7.86
CA TYR A 22 -0.45 0.59 -8.30
C TYR A 22 1.05 0.25 -8.31
N PHE A 23 1.47 -0.61 -7.39
CA PHE A 23 2.86 -1.09 -7.28
C PHE A 23 3.03 -2.52 -7.81
N THR A 24 2.17 -2.96 -8.71
CA THR A 24 2.28 -4.24 -9.40
C THR A 24 2.61 -3.98 -10.87
N PHE A 25 3.75 -4.47 -11.34
CA PHE A 25 4.31 -4.10 -12.64
C PHE A 25 3.32 -4.22 -13.81
N PRO A 26 2.59 -5.35 -13.97
CA PRO A 26 1.67 -5.48 -15.10
C PRO A 26 0.51 -4.47 -15.11
N HIS A 27 0.20 -3.83 -13.98
CA HIS A 27 -0.84 -2.80 -13.91
C HIS A 27 -0.34 -1.42 -14.34
N ASN A 28 0.93 -1.29 -14.71
CA ASN A 28 1.54 -0.03 -15.12
C ASN A 28 1.76 -0.02 -16.64
N LYS A 29 1.60 1.17 -17.26
CA LYS A 29 1.70 1.35 -18.72
C LYS A 29 3.05 0.96 -19.29
N ILE A 30 4.11 1.01 -18.49
CA ILE A 30 5.47 0.69 -18.92
C ILE A 30 5.74 -0.82 -19.00
N TYR A 31 4.79 -1.65 -18.55
CA TYR A 31 4.96 -3.10 -18.58
C TYR A 31 4.99 -3.60 -20.04
N PRO A 32 6.07 -4.30 -20.46
CA PRO A 32 6.22 -4.69 -21.86
C PRO A 32 5.51 -5.98 -22.25
N GLY A 33 4.97 -6.73 -21.29
CA GLY A 33 4.36 -8.04 -21.52
C GLY A 33 2.91 -7.96 -21.98
N GLY A 34 2.41 -9.06 -22.57
CA GLY A 34 1.01 -9.21 -22.93
C GLY A 34 0.20 -9.83 -21.78
N PHE A 35 -1.03 -10.25 -22.09
CA PHE A 35 -1.97 -10.79 -21.10
C PHE A 35 -1.45 -12.07 -20.43
N LYS A 36 -0.86 -12.96 -21.21
CA LYS A 36 -0.32 -14.23 -20.70
C LYS A 36 0.82 -13.97 -19.71
N GLU A 37 1.71 -13.07 -20.06
CA GLU A 37 2.84 -12.66 -19.23
C GLU A 37 2.37 -11.94 -17.98
N HIS A 38 1.33 -11.13 -18.07
CA HIS A 38 0.67 -10.47 -16.96
C HIS A 38 0.18 -11.50 -15.92
N CYS A 39 -0.56 -12.52 -16.39
CA CYS A 39 -1.08 -13.55 -15.49
C CYS A 39 0.04 -14.36 -14.83
N ALA A 40 1.09 -14.71 -15.60
CA ALA A 40 2.25 -15.42 -15.07
C ALA A 40 2.99 -14.60 -14.03
N TYR A 41 3.15 -13.30 -14.27
CA TYR A 41 3.79 -12.38 -13.33
C TYR A 41 3.01 -12.32 -12.01
N GLU A 42 1.70 -12.16 -12.09
CA GLU A 42 0.86 -12.07 -10.89
C GLU A 42 0.88 -13.36 -10.07
N GLU A 43 0.90 -14.52 -10.73
CA GLU A 43 0.99 -15.81 -10.04
C GLU A 43 2.32 -15.93 -9.31
N HIS A 44 3.41 -15.54 -9.95
CA HIS A 44 4.74 -15.53 -9.35
C HIS A 44 4.81 -14.55 -8.18
N LEU A 45 4.29 -13.34 -8.36
CA LEU A 45 4.22 -12.31 -7.32
C LEU A 45 3.47 -12.80 -6.09
N LYS A 46 2.36 -13.47 -6.29
CA LYS A 46 1.54 -14.04 -5.22
C LYS A 46 2.34 -15.03 -4.37
N HIS A 47 3.09 -15.93 -5.01
CA HIS A 47 3.92 -16.91 -4.30
C HIS A 47 5.07 -16.24 -3.55
N GLU A 48 5.74 -15.28 -4.19
CA GLU A 48 6.83 -14.53 -3.59
C GLU A 48 6.37 -13.70 -2.39
N LEU A 49 5.20 -13.07 -2.51
CA LEU A 49 4.62 -12.28 -1.42
C LEU A 49 4.28 -13.15 -0.21
N ARG A 50 3.69 -14.33 -0.45
CA ARG A 50 3.41 -15.28 0.62
C ARG A 50 4.67 -15.72 1.34
N ALA A 51 5.73 -16.00 0.59
CA ALA A 51 7.03 -16.37 1.16
C ALA A 51 7.61 -15.22 1.99
N PHE A 52 7.56 -13.99 1.48
CA PHE A 52 8.02 -12.79 2.18
C PHE A 52 7.31 -12.60 3.52
N LEU A 53 5.99 -12.78 3.54
CA LEU A 53 5.19 -12.57 4.77
C LEU A 53 5.50 -13.59 5.87
N LYS A 54 6.15 -14.71 5.53
CA LYS A 54 6.60 -15.72 6.51
C LYS A 54 7.98 -15.42 7.09
N THR A 55 8.69 -14.43 6.56
CA THR A 55 10.01 -14.03 7.07
C THR A 55 9.88 -13.01 8.21
N GLU A 56 11.02 -12.60 8.79
CA GLU A 56 11.08 -11.56 9.80
C GLU A 56 11.00 -10.14 9.22
N ALA A 57 11.10 -10.00 7.90
CA ALA A 57 11.10 -8.70 7.23
C ALA A 57 9.85 -7.86 7.51
N PRO A 58 8.61 -8.41 7.53
CA PRO A 58 7.43 -7.63 7.91
C PRO A 58 7.50 -7.03 9.31
N LYS A 59 8.08 -7.74 10.26
CA LYS A 59 8.28 -7.22 11.63
C LYS A 59 9.24 -6.04 11.65
N ALA A 60 10.34 -6.13 10.89
CA ALA A 60 11.30 -5.04 10.78
C ALA A 60 10.65 -3.77 10.23
N LEU A 61 9.75 -3.91 9.26
CA LEU A 61 8.98 -2.80 8.72
C LEU A 61 8.05 -2.17 9.76
N ASN A 62 7.42 -2.98 10.60
CA ASN A 62 6.57 -2.49 11.69
C ASN A 62 7.36 -1.70 12.74
N GLU A 63 8.63 -2.03 12.93
CA GLU A 63 9.51 -1.36 13.88
C GLU A 63 10.05 -0.01 13.36
N CYS A 64 9.90 0.27 12.07
CA CYS A 64 10.36 1.52 11.45
C CYS A 64 9.54 2.76 11.85
N GLY A 65 8.56 2.61 12.76
CA GLY A 65 7.72 3.69 13.23
C GLY A 65 6.55 3.99 12.28
N HIS A 66 5.69 4.90 12.71
CA HIS A 66 4.49 5.29 11.98
C HIS A 66 4.71 6.66 11.32
N ARG A 67 4.44 6.74 10.02
CA ARG A 67 4.50 8.00 9.30
C ARG A 67 3.19 8.76 9.50
N GLN A 68 3.28 10.00 9.97
CA GLN A 68 2.13 10.85 10.20
C GLN A 68 2.03 11.89 9.08
N PHE A 69 0.88 11.94 8.42
CA PHE A 69 0.63 12.91 7.36
C PHE A 69 -0.23 14.05 7.90
N ALA A 70 0.10 15.27 7.52
CA ALA A 70 -0.61 16.47 7.99
C ALA A 70 -2.04 16.53 7.42
N SER A 71 -2.27 15.96 6.23
CA SER A 71 -3.53 16.02 5.51
C SER A 71 -3.68 14.85 4.56
N GLN A 72 -4.88 14.69 4.02
CA GLN A 72 -5.18 13.71 2.97
C GLN A 72 -4.34 14.00 1.71
N GLU A 73 -4.17 15.26 1.36
CA GLU A 73 -3.37 15.68 0.21
C GLU A 73 -1.89 15.28 0.39
N ALA A 74 -1.36 15.42 1.60
CA ALA A 74 0.01 15.01 1.92
C ALA A 74 0.18 13.49 1.76
N LEU A 75 -0.83 12.70 2.13
CA LEU A 75 -0.84 11.26 1.95
C LEU A 75 -0.83 10.88 0.47
N PHE A 76 -1.69 11.50 -0.34
CA PHE A 76 -1.73 11.26 -1.79
C PHE A 76 -0.41 11.64 -2.46
N ASP A 77 0.17 12.75 -2.05
CA ASP A 77 1.45 13.23 -2.56
C ASP A 77 2.57 12.21 -2.28
N TYR A 78 2.57 11.64 -1.08
CA TYR A 78 3.50 10.58 -0.70
C TYR A 78 3.37 9.35 -1.60
N ILE A 79 2.14 8.88 -1.83
CA ILE A 79 1.88 7.71 -2.69
C ILE A 79 2.40 7.98 -4.10
N GLN A 80 2.13 9.16 -4.64
CA GLN A 80 2.55 9.53 -5.99
C GLN A 80 4.07 9.61 -6.10
N LYS A 81 4.74 10.21 -5.14
CA LYS A 81 6.21 10.30 -5.12
C LYS A 81 6.86 8.92 -5.01
N MET A 82 6.29 8.05 -4.20
CA MET A 82 6.78 6.66 -4.11
C MET A 82 6.58 5.92 -5.41
N HIS A 83 5.48 6.14 -6.11
CA HIS A 83 5.21 5.52 -7.40
C HIS A 83 6.16 6.03 -8.48
N ASP A 84 6.42 7.33 -8.52
CA ASP A 84 7.37 7.91 -9.46
C ASP A 84 8.78 7.32 -9.26
N LYS A 85 9.19 7.17 -8.01
CA LYS A 85 10.45 6.53 -7.67
C LYS A 85 10.49 5.07 -8.10
N TYR A 86 9.38 4.35 -7.89
CA TYR A 86 9.21 2.97 -8.30
C TYR A 86 9.33 2.83 -9.82
N LEU A 87 8.67 3.70 -10.59
CA LEU A 87 8.71 3.67 -12.04
C LEU A 87 10.11 3.97 -12.61
N SER A 88 10.95 4.70 -11.88
CA SER A 88 12.32 5.02 -12.29
C SER A 88 13.33 3.96 -11.90
N SER A 89 12.90 2.92 -11.16
CA SER A 89 13.77 1.83 -10.73
C SER A 89 13.68 0.64 -11.69
N LYS A 90 14.56 -0.35 -11.48
CA LYS A 90 14.44 -1.65 -12.16
C LYS A 90 13.34 -2.44 -11.45
N ILE A 91 12.23 -2.70 -12.16
CA ILE A 91 11.05 -3.33 -11.59
C ILE A 91 11.10 -4.84 -11.78
N ASP A 92 10.90 -5.57 -10.69
CA ASP A 92 10.71 -7.02 -10.64
C ASP A 92 9.77 -7.36 -9.48
N THR A 93 9.50 -8.65 -9.24
CA THR A 93 8.59 -9.05 -8.16
C THR A 93 9.10 -8.64 -6.79
N ALA A 94 10.40 -8.64 -6.56
CA ALA A 94 11.00 -8.19 -5.29
C ALA A 94 10.75 -6.70 -5.07
N LYS A 95 10.88 -5.88 -6.11
CA LYS A 95 10.61 -4.45 -6.04
C LYS A 95 9.13 -4.18 -5.79
N ASP A 96 8.26 -4.93 -6.45
CA ASP A 96 6.81 -4.83 -6.22
C ASP A 96 6.47 -5.13 -4.75
N ILE A 97 6.97 -6.24 -4.21
CA ILE A 97 6.70 -6.65 -2.82
C ILE A 97 7.19 -5.60 -1.84
N GLU A 98 8.40 -5.10 -2.02
CA GLU A 98 8.97 -4.05 -1.17
C GLU A 98 8.03 -2.84 -1.10
N ASN A 99 7.58 -2.35 -2.25
CA ASN A 99 6.71 -1.18 -2.32
C ASN A 99 5.29 -1.47 -1.84
N ILE A 100 4.71 -2.62 -2.23
CA ILE A 100 3.36 -3.01 -1.78
C ILE A 100 3.30 -3.03 -0.25
N VAL A 101 4.24 -3.69 0.39
CA VAL A 101 4.23 -3.85 1.85
C VAL A 101 4.53 -2.53 2.55
N LEU A 102 5.58 -1.82 2.12
CA LEU A 102 5.97 -0.56 2.76
C LEU A 102 4.90 0.52 2.58
N VAL A 103 4.46 0.75 1.34
CA VAL A 103 3.50 1.84 1.07
C VAL A 103 2.15 1.55 1.71
N ASN A 104 1.66 0.30 1.65
CA ASN A 104 0.41 -0.05 2.33
C ASN A 104 0.49 0.16 3.83
N LYS A 105 1.61 -0.22 4.46
CA LYS A 105 1.80 0.05 5.88
C LYS A 105 1.69 1.54 6.20
N GLN A 106 2.38 2.37 5.44
CA GLN A 106 2.36 3.82 5.66
C GLN A 106 0.99 4.43 5.38
N VAL A 107 0.29 3.92 4.36
CA VAL A 107 -1.07 4.38 4.01
C VAL A 107 -2.05 4.04 5.12
N VAL A 108 -2.05 2.81 5.61
CA VAL A 108 -2.94 2.38 6.71
C VAL A 108 -2.68 3.19 7.96
N ASP A 109 -1.42 3.33 8.36
CA ASP A 109 -1.04 4.13 9.53
C ASP A 109 -1.43 5.61 9.34
N GLY A 110 -1.25 6.14 8.15
CA GLY A 110 -1.61 7.52 7.82
C GLY A 110 -3.12 7.76 7.89
N ILE A 111 -3.91 6.84 7.35
CA ILE A 111 -5.39 6.91 7.39
C ILE A 111 -5.88 6.84 8.85
N ASP A 112 -5.36 5.91 9.63
CA ASP A 112 -5.72 5.77 11.04
C ASP A 112 -5.40 7.04 11.83
N TYR A 113 -4.24 7.64 11.59
CA TYR A 113 -3.84 8.89 12.24
C TYR A 113 -4.80 10.02 11.88
N LEU A 114 -5.11 10.20 10.59
CA LEU A 114 -6.01 11.26 10.12
C LEU A 114 -7.43 11.06 10.64
N PHE A 115 -7.90 9.82 10.69
CA PHE A 115 -9.21 9.48 11.23
C PHE A 115 -9.30 9.85 12.72
N LEU A 116 -8.31 9.46 13.52
CA LEU A 116 -8.26 9.77 14.95
C LEU A 116 -8.17 11.27 15.19
N LYS A 117 -7.36 11.98 14.42
CA LYS A 117 -7.20 13.43 14.51
C LYS A 117 -8.53 14.15 14.27
N ASN A 118 -9.25 13.77 13.20
CA ASN A 118 -10.56 14.35 12.89
C ASN A 118 -11.59 14.04 13.97
N HIS A 119 -11.58 12.81 14.47
CA HIS A 119 -12.50 12.38 15.53
C HIS A 119 -12.28 13.15 16.82
N MET A 120 -11.03 13.39 17.21
CA MET A 120 -10.69 14.17 18.41
C MET A 120 -11.06 15.64 18.25
N GLN A 121 -10.87 16.24 17.07
CA GLN A 121 -11.28 17.62 16.80
C GLN A 121 -12.78 17.80 16.92
N HIS A 122 -13.58 16.83 16.49
CA HIS A 122 -15.04 16.88 16.64
C HIS A 122 -15.50 16.72 18.09
N ARG A 123 -14.71 16.07 18.94
CA ARG A 123 -15.04 15.90 20.36
C ARG A 123 -14.74 17.17 21.18
N VAL A 124 -13.78 17.97 20.74
CA VAL A 124 -13.33 19.18 21.45
C VAL A 124 -14.14 20.41 21.02
N ALA A 125 -14.76 20.35 19.85
CA ALA A 125 -15.68 21.37 19.38
C ALA A 125 -17.08 21.13 19.94
#